data_7700de14508a5c3da1c17d5ae1dc7ef9
#
_entry.id   7700de14508a5c3da1c17d5ae1dc7ef9
#
_cell.length_a   1.000
_cell.length_b   1.000
_cell.length_c   1.000
_cell.angle_alpha   90.00
_cell.angle_beta   90.00
_cell.angle_gamma   90.00
#
_symmetry.space_group_name_H-M   'P 1'
#
loop_
_entity.id
_entity.type
_entity.pdbx_description
1 polymer ?
#
loop_
_entity_poly.entity_id
_entity_poly.type
_entity_poly.pdbx_seq_one_letter_code
_entity_poly.pdbx_strand_id
1 'polypeptide(L)'
;NDKYMNFGWGNGYVVIPKGHPLYGIDYDDIDLDVHYGITYSNYASKENWEEVTQEERDNDCWIIGFDTIHLGDTLEKWPKEKVQEEADYLLEQVKIYK
;
A
#
# COMPACT_ATOMS: atom_id res chain seq x y z
N ASN A 1 16.17 -1.56 -7.05
CA ASN A 1 16.25 -0.51 -6.81
C ASN A 1 17.19 -0.28 -5.89
N ASP A 2 17.51 -0.41 -5.02
CA ASP A 2 18.38 0.14 -4.40
C ASP A 2 19.41 -0.72 -3.89
N LYS A 3 20.39 -1.06 -4.73
CA LYS A 3 21.57 -1.76 -4.39
C LYS A 3 22.39 -1.02 -3.36
N TYR A 4 22.14 0.25 -3.20
CA TYR A 4 22.86 1.01 -2.21
C TYR A 4 22.26 0.87 -0.86
N MET A 5 20.98 0.55 -0.80
CA MET A 5 20.28 0.55 0.45
C MET A 5 19.96 -0.87 0.77
N ASN A 6 20.07 -1.29 1.91
CA ASN A 6 19.80 -2.63 2.31
C ASN A 6 18.35 -2.71 2.82
N PHE A 7 17.45 -2.22 1.99
CA PHE A 7 16.03 -2.21 2.31
C PHE A 7 15.30 -3.29 1.50
N GLY A 8 14.03 -3.46 1.75
CA GLY A 8 13.22 -4.41 1.02
C GLY A 8 12.94 -3.97 -0.42
N TRP A 9 12.14 -4.75 -1.13
CA TRP A 9 11.91 -4.54 -2.56
C TRP A 9 11.22 -3.23 -2.88
N GLY A 10 10.35 -2.79 -2.04
CA GLY A 10 9.64 -1.55 -2.31
C GLY A 10 8.36 -1.46 -1.50
N ASN A 11 7.37 -0.79 -2.07
CA ASN A 11 6.11 -0.52 -1.38
C ASN A 11 5.00 -1.39 -1.92
N GLY A 12 4.06 -1.74 -1.05
CA GLY A 12 2.82 -2.36 -1.48
C GLY A 12 1.66 -1.42 -1.21
N TYR A 13 0.60 -1.50 -2.03
CA TYR A 13 -0.54 -0.64 -1.82
C TYR A 13 -1.83 -1.30 -2.30
N VAL A 14 -2.95 -0.79 -1.81
CA VAL A 14 -4.29 -1.25 -2.16
C VAL A 14 -5.14 -0.04 -2.52
N VAL A 15 -5.93 -0.17 -3.58
CA VAL A 15 -6.82 0.89 -4.06
C VAL A 15 -8.20 0.66 -3.48
N ILE A 16 -8.78 1.70 -2.88
CA ILE A 16 -10.07 1.63 -2.21
C ILE A 16 -11.07 2.52 -2.96
N PRO A 17 -12.17 1.95 -3.47
CA PRO A 17 -13.15 2.73 -4.21
C PRO A 17 -14.02 3.57 -3.28
N LYS A 18 -14.66 4.57 -3.84
CA LYS A 18 -15.66 5.35 -3.13
C LYS A 18 -16.78 4.42 -2.65
N GLY A 19 -17.30 4.71 -1.49
CA GLY A 19 -18.34 3.88 -0.91
C GLY A 19 -17.83 2.85 0.08
N HIS A 20 -16.52 2.59 0.08
CA HIS A 20 -15.94 1.68 1.07
C HIS A 20 -15.75 2.43 2.39
N PRO A 21 -15.95 1.77 3.55
CA PRO A 21 -15.81 2.45 4.85
C PRO A 21 -14.44 3.09 5.08
N LEU A 22 -13.38 2.57 4.46
CA LEU A 22 -12.03 3.12 4.64
C LEU A 22 -11.72 4.24 3.65
N TYR A 23 -12.61 4.54 2.70
CA TYR A 23 -12.35 5.59 1.72
C TYR A 23 -12.12 6.93 2.43
N GLY A 24 -11.00 7.58 2.12
CA GLY A 24 -10.69 8.89 2.69
C GLY A 24 -10.19 8.87 4.12
N ILE A 25 -10.03 7.70 4.72
CA ILE A 25 -9.52 7.60 6.10
C ILE A 25 -8.01 7.63 6.07
N ASP A 26 -7.43 8.56 6.83
CA ASP A 26 -5.98 8.72 6.88
C ASP A 26 -5.30 7.45 7.41
N TYR A 27 -4.09 7.20 6.94
CA TYR A 27 -3.38 5.95 7.31
C TYR A 27 -3.21 5.82 8.83
N ASP A 28 -3.07 6.93 9.54
CA ASP A 28 -2.92 6.90 10.99
C ASP A 28 -4.16 6.38 11.69
N ASP A 29 -5.30 6.44 11.04
CA ASP A 29 -6.58 6.04 11.63
C ASP A 29 -7.03 4.67 11.13
N ILE A 30 -6.20 3.99 10.34
CA ILE A 30 -6.52 2.67 9.82
C ILE A 30 -5.77 1.62 10.63
N ASP A 31 -6.52 0.70 11.24
CA ASP A 31 -5.94 -0.34 12.08
C ASP A 31 -6.05 -1.68 11.36
N LEU A 32 -5.17 -1.90 10.40
CA LEU A 32 -5.09 -3.16 9.68
C LEU A 32 -3.72 -3.78 9.87
N ASP A 33 -3.64 -5.09 9.73
CA ASP A 33 -2.42 -5.84 10.01
C ASP A 33 -1.57 -5.94 8.75
N VAL A 34 -0.47 -5.23 8.72
CA VAL A 34 0.46 -5.30 7.61
C VAL A 34 1.85 -4.89 8.14
N HIS A 35 2.90 -5.22 7.41
CA HIS A 35 4.29 -4.96 7.81
C HIS A 35 4.48 -3.52 8.29
N TYR A 36 4.76 -3.35 9.56
CA TYR A 36 4.92 -2.07 10.25
C TYR A 36 3.68 -1.17 10.14
N GLY A 37 2.53 -1.72 9.79
CA GLY A 37 1.28 -0.97 9.70
C GLY A 37 1.17 -0.18 8.40
N ILE A 38 0.04 0.52 8.25
CA ILE A 38 -0.18 1.37 7.08
C ILE A 38 0.64 2.64 7.26
N THR A 39 1.44 2.99 6.26
CA THR A 39 2.30 4.16 6.35
C THR A 39 2.02 5.21 5.28
N TYR A 40 1.05 4.96 4.42
CA TYR A 40 0.76 5.88 3.32
C TYR A 40 -0.73 5.88 2.97
N SER A 41 -1.26 7.04 2.66
CA SER A 41 -2.61 7.18 2.11
C SER A 41 -2.69 8.45 1.28
N ASN A 42 -3.43 8.40 0.17
CA ASN A 42 -3.65 9.57 -0.67
C ASN A 42 -4.75 9.27 -1.70
N TYR A 43 -5.27 10.32 -2.34
CA TYR A 43 -6.22 10.16 -3.44
C TYR A 43 -5.46 9.77 -4.72
N ALA A 44 -6.03 8.89 -5.50
CA ALA A 44 -5.41 8.43 -6.74
C ALA A 44 -5.16 9.57 -7.71
N SER A 45 -6.05 10.57 -7.73
CA SER A 45 -5.92 11.71 -8.62
C SER A 45 -4.69 12.56 -8.34
N LYS A 46 -4.10 12.41 -7.15
CA LYS A 46 -2.91 13.16 -6.78
C LYS A 46 -1.62 12.40 -7.02
N GLU A 47 -1.73 11.16 -7.51
CA GLU A 47 -0.54 10.34 -7.78
C GLU A 47 -0.34 10.17 -9.27
N ASN A 48 0.90 10.12 -9.70
CA ASN A 48 1.22 9.90 -11.10
C ASN A 48 2.05 8.64 -11.29
N TRP A 49 1.89 7.68 -10.40
CA TRP A 49 2.58 6.40 -10.51
C TRP A 49 2.04 5.61 -11.71
N GLU A 50 2.89 4.88 -12.37
CA GLU A 50 2.46 4.02 -13.46
C GLU A 50 1.46 2.96 -12.99
N GLU A 51 1.60 2.52 -11.75
CA GLU A 51 0.74 1.49 -11.20
C GLU A 51 -0.69 1.96 -10.96
N VAL A 52 -0.91 3.27 -10.89
CA VAL A 52 -2.24 3.81 -10.70
C VAL A 52 -2.85 4.04 -12.10
N THR A 53 -3.95 3.36 -12.37
CA THR A 53 -4.56 3.45 -13.71
C THR A 53 -5.29 4.78 -13.88
N GLN A 54 -5.53 5.15 -15.14
CA GLN A 54 -6.29 6.35 -15.43
C GLN A 54 -7.73 6.25 -14.90
N GLU A 55 -8.30 5.05 -14.93
CA GLU A 55 -9.63 4.83 -14.40
C GLU A 55 -9.66 5.08 -12.89
N GLU A 56 -8.65 4.63 -12.17
CA GLU A 56 -8.55 4.87 -10.72
C GLU A 56 -8.42 6.35 -10.43
N ARG A 57 -7.67 7.09 -11.24
CA ARG A 57 -7.54 8.53 -11.09
C ARG A 57 -8.86 9.24 -11.39
N ASP A 58 -9.55 8.82 -12.44
CA ASP A 58 -10.81 9.43 -12.83
C ASP A 58 -11.88 9.23 -11.77
N ASN A 59 -11.86 8.07 -11.12
CA ASN A 59 -12.81 7.75 -10.05
C ASN A 59 -12.33 8.27 -8.69
N ASP A 60 -11.14 8.85 -8.65
CA ASP A 60 -10.53 9.40 -7.45
C ASP A 60 -10.53 8.43 -6.29
N CYS A 61 -10.12 7.21 -6.56
CA CYS A 61 -10.02 6.17 -5.54
C CYS A 61 -9.05 6.58 -4.44
N TRP A 62 -9.19 5.96 -3.28
CA TRP A 62 -8.29 6.18 -2.13
C TRP A 62 -7.23 5.09 -2.15
N ILE A 63 -5.98 5.45 -1.92
CA ILE A 63 -4.88 4.49 -1.91
C ILE A 63 -4.32 4.41 -0.51
N ILE A 64 -4.14 3.20 0.00
CA ILE A 64 -3.42 2.99 1.25
C ILE A 64 -2.26 2.05 0.97
N GLY A 65 -1.20 2.16 1.75
CA GLY A 65 -0.02 1.37 1.48
C GLY A 65 0.93 1.25 2.66
N PHE A 66 1.93 0.42 2.45
CA PHE A 66 3.00 0.17 3.40
C PHE A 66 4.32 0.14 2.65
N ASP A 67 5.43 0.25 3.37
CA ASP A 67 6.74 0.21 2.73
C ASP A 67 7.65 -0.82 3.41
N THR A 68 8.78 -1.11 2.77
CA THR A 68 9.77 -2.05 3.28
C THR A 68 11.13 -1.37 3.43
N ILE A 69 11.11 -0.09 3.86
CA ILE A 69 12.33 0.67 4.05
C ILE A 69 12.59 0.96 5.52
N HIS A 70 12.12 0.08 6.40
CA HIS A 70 12.34 0.22 7.84
C HIS A 70 13.68 -0.41 8.22
N LEU A 71 14.20 0.02 9.36
CA LEU A 71 15.44 -0.54 9.87
C LEU A 71 15.27 -2.05 10.04
N GLY A 72 16.18 -2.81 9.47
CA GLY A 72 16.11 -4.27 9.50
C GLY A 72 15.47 -4.89 8.27
N ASP A 73 14.82 -4.09 7.42
CA ASP A 73 14.27 -4.61 6.16
C ASP A 73 15.41 -4.82 5.16
N THR A 74 15.37 -5.89 4.42
CA THR A 74 16.36 -6.19 3.39
C THR A 74 15.67 -6.83 2.20
N LEU A 75 16.35 -6.84 1.05
CA LEU A 75 15.84 -7.52 -0.13
C LEU A 75 15.70 -9.02 0.09
N GLU A 76 16.54 -9.58 0.96
CA GLU A 76 16.49 -11.00 1.29
C GLU A 76 15.22 -11.32 2.08
N LYS A 77 14.86 -10.48 3.04
CA LYS A 77 13.67 -10.67 3.86
C LYS A 77 12.41 -10.21 3.15
N TRP A 78 12.53 -9.18 2.32
CA TRP A 78 11.40 -8.58 1.62
C TRP A 78 11.63 -8.52 0.12
N PRO A 79 11.72 -9.69 -0.55
CA PRO A 79 11.79 -9.72 -2.00
C PRO A 79 10.42 -9.37 -2.59
N LYS A 80 10.37 -9.20 -3.91
CA LYS A 80 9.15 -8.78 -4.61
C LYS A 80 7.97 -9.68 -4.28
N GLU A 81 8.18 -10.99 -4.24
CA GLU A 81 7.11 -11.95 -3.97
C GLU A 81 6.52 -11.75 -2.57
N LYS A 82 7.37 -11.44 -1.61
CA LYS A 82 6.92 -11.23 -0.25
C LYS A 82 6.12 -9.94 -0.12
N VAL A 83 6.55 -8.89 -0.80
CA VAL A 83 5.81 -7.64 -0.82
C VAL A 83 4.45 -7.85 -1.45
N GLN A 84 4.37 -8.63 -2.52
CA GLN A 84 3.10 -8.93 -3.17
C GLN A 84 2.19 -9.73 -2.24
N GLU A 85 2.72 -10.71 -1.53
CA GLU A 85 1.93 -11.49 -0.57
C GLU A 85 1.36 -10.60 0.52
N GLU A 86 2.15 -9.66 1.00
CA GLU A 86 1.70 -8.75 2.05
C GLU A 86 0.63 -7.80 1.52
N ALA A 87 0.78 -7.33 0.28
CA ALA A 87 -0.23 -6.48 -0.35
C ALA A 87 -1.54 -7.26 -0.55
N ASP A 88 -1.44 -8.54 -0.92
CA ASP A 88 -2.63 -9.39 -1.07
C ASP A 88 -3.32 -9.59 0.26
N TYR A 89 -2.55 -9.76 1.33
CA TYR A 89 -3.09 -9.90 2.67
C TYR A 89 -3.81 -8.61 3.10
N LEU A 90 -3.23 -7.46 2.80
CA LEU A 90 -3.86 -6.19 3.08
C LEU A 90 -5.17 -6.05 2.30
N LEU A 91 -5.17 -6.44 1.04
CA LEU A 91 -6.35 -6.37 0.20
C LEU A 91 -7.49 -7.23 0.76
N GLU A 92 -7.18 -8.44 1.25
CA GLU A 92 -8.20 -9.29 1.84
C GLU A 92 -8.82 -8.66 3.09
N GLN A 93 -8.02 -8.01 3.91
CA GLN A 93 -8.53 -7.31 5.08
C GLN A 93 -9.46 -6.16 4.66
N VAL A 94 -9.09 -5.43 3.61
CA VAL A 94 -9.91 -4.33 3.09
C VAL A 94 -11.24 -4.87 2.57
N LYS A 95 -11.23 -6.00 1.86
CA LYS A 95 -12.45 -6.58 1.28
C LYS A 95 -13.48 -6.95 2.32
N ILE A 96 -13.03 -7.43 3.48
CA ILE A 96 -13.95 -7.88 4.52
C ILE A 96 -14.20 -6.83 5.57
N TYR A 97 -13.60 -5.66 5.45
CA TYR A 97 -13.75 -4.58 6.42
C TYR A 97 -15.16 -4.00 6.34
N LYS A 98 -15.77 -3.77 7.46
CA LYS A 98 -17.14 -3.24 7.49
C LYS A 98 -17.27 -1.99 8.32
#